data_4e1d04552ca010dea4e9cc21280d2e57
#
_entry.id   4e1d04552ca010dea4e9cc21280d2e57
#
_cell.length_a   1.000
_cell.length_b   1.000
_cell.length_c   1.000
_cell.angle_alpha   90.00
_cell.angle_beta   90.00
_cell.angle_gamma   90.00
#
_symmetry.space_group_name_H-M   'P 1'
#
loop_
_entity.id
_entity.type
_entity.pdbx_description
1 polymer ?
#
loop_
_entity_poly.entity_id
_entity_poly.type
_entity_poly.pdbx_seq_one_letter_code
_entity_poly.pdbx_strand_id
1 'polypeptide(L)'
;MPNPIIRLFIASALLALGLVHSAFADHEHMSNEFEVFVAGEAFQASGQSHPGDDDTWFDADVVFGLTKHQFRVFGELYITPDEQDLERLQFGFEFVPETVLWIGRFHQPGSAWNTEHHHGRYLQTAITRPFIERWEDEQGIIPQHITGGLFESRRPVGQEGALQFSGGAGAAPSVQRDELEPIDLIGSNPGRHRLSLTGRVAYLPEYTGTSSFGLLYGHDEITTSSAYVISALNSRHAVLSIYGAYADWNSEPWRIIAANYYVDVRLDQTARDESFISGYVQAERQLPHMLTLFARWEDSARMQESAYVALFDDHDHDIDIALRRHALGLRWDYVKRQALTIELSRVVSLTQTSNEVRLQWSAVVP
;
A
#
# COMPACT_ATOMS: atom_id res chain seq x y z
N MET A 1 6.36 23.75 -19.07
CA MET A 1 6.68 22.84 -20.21
C MET A 1 7.22 21.57 -19.59
N PRO A 2 6.70 20.39 -19.88
CA PRO A 2 7.16 19.15 -19.25
C PRO A 2 8.66 18.93 -19.50
N ASN A 3 9.35 18.53 -18.43
CA ASN A 3 10.78 18.30 -18.37
C ASN A 3 11.20 17.34 -19.50
N PRO A 4 12.25 17.64 -20.29
CA PRO A 4 12.71 16.78 -21.37
C PRO A 4 13.06 15.35 -20.94
N ILE A 5 13.40 15.14 -19.67
CA ILE A 5 13.65 13.83 -19.08
C ILE A 5 12.36 12.99 -19.05
N ILE A 6 11.20 13.58 -18.70
CA ILE A 6 9.90 12.92 -18.71
C ILE A 6 9.52 12.44 -20.12
N ARG A 7 9.80 13.26 -21.14
CA ARG A 7 9.55 12.88 -22.54
C ARG A 7 10.46 11.72 -22.99
N LEU A 8 11.68 11.71 -22.52
CA LEU A 8 12.64 10.64 -22.84
C LEU A 8 12.23 9.32 -22.17
N PHE A 9 11.75 9.37 -20.91
CA PHE A 9 11.31 8.19 -20.19
C PHE A 9 10.00 7.61 -20.71
N ILE A 10 9.02 8.45 -21.03
CA ILE A 10 7.78 8.00 -21.69
C ILE A 10 8.11 7.40 -23.06
N ALA A 11 9.01 8.01 -23.82
CA ALA A 11 9.47 7.46 -25.09
C ALA A 11 10.24 6.14 -24.90
N SER A 12 11.06 6.02 -23.86
CA SER A 12 11.81 4.81 -23.54
C SER A 12 10.92 3.69 -23.05
N ALA A 13 9.91 3.99 -22.22
CA ALA A 13 8.90 3.04 -21.78
C ALA A 13 8.04 2.56 -22.97
N LEU A 14 7.62 3.47 -23.85
CA LEU A 14 6.89 3.12 -25.07
C LEU A 14 7.77 2.36 -26.09
N LEU A 15 9.07 2.63 -26.14
CA LEU A 15 10.02 1.90 -26.99
C LEU A 15 10.32 0.50 -26.42
N ALA A 16 10.44 0.37 -25.09
CA ALA A 16 10.56 -0.91 -24.41
C ALA A 16 9.29 -1.77 -24.60
N LEU A 17 8.12 -1.14 -24.59
CA LEU A 17 6.83 -1.76 -24.92
C LEU A 17 6.80 -2.31 -26.35
N GLY A 18 7.28 -1.55 -27.33
CA GLY A 18 7.35 -1.99 -28.71
C GLY A 18 8.33 -3.15 -28.93
N LEU A 19 9.44 -3.17 -28.18
CA LEU A 19 10.45 -4.24 -28.23
C LEU A 19 9.99 -5.52 -27.52
N VAL A 20 9.23 -5.40 -26.44
CA VAL A 20 8.63 -6.55 -25.72
C VAL A 20 7.59 -7.24 -26.62
N HIS A 21 6.74 -6.48 -27.31
CA HIS A 21 5.75 -7.06 -28.25
C HIS A 21 6.39 -7.81 -29.42
N SER A 22 7.53 -7.37 -29.92
CA SER A 22 8.18 -8.00 -31.05
C SER A 22 9.08 -9.20 -30.68
N ALA A 23 9.55 -9.27 -29.42
CA ALA A 23 10.44 -10.33 -28.98
C ALA A 23 9.71 -11.61 -28.49
N PHE A 24 8.40 -11.53 -28.22
CA PHE A 24 7.64 -12.61 -27.58
C PHE A 24 6.56 -13.25 -28.46
N ALA A 25 6.56 -13.00 -29.76
CA ALA A 25 5.54 -13.50 -30.69
C ALA A 25 5.54 -15.02 -30.92
N ASP A 26 6.46 -15.80 -30.33
CA ASP A 26 6.70 -17.18 -30.76
C ASP A 26 6.74 -18.25 -29.63
N HIS A 27 6.07 -18.07 -28.48
CA HIS A 27 6.11 -19.08 -27.42
C HIS A 27 4.73 -19.41 -26.82
N GLU A 28 4.26 -20.60 -27.07
CA GLU A 28 2.98 -21.23 -26.62
C GLU A 28 2.80 -21.35 -25.09
N HIS A 29 3.73 -20.89 -24.24
CA HIS A 29 3.70 -21.06 -22.78
C HIS A 29 4.12 -19.82 -21.97
N MET A 30 4.02 -18.62 -22.54
CA MET A 30 4.25 -17.39 -21.81
C MET A 30 2.93 -16.63 -21.65
N SER A 31 2.54 -16.34 -20.40
CA SER A 31 1.55 -15.31 -20.12
C SER A 31 2.27 -14.01 -19.73
N ASN A 32 1.91 -12.94 -20.40
CA ASN A 32 2.43 -11.60 -20.14
C ASN A 32 1.23 -10.76 -19.70
N GLU A 33 1.36 -10.12 -18.58
CA GLU A 33 0.39 -9.16 -18.08
C GLU A 33 1.07 -7.80 -18.03
N PHE A 34 0.40 -6.80 -18.54
CA PHE A 34 0.87 -5.43 -18.52
C PHE A 34 -0.34 -4.52 -18.36
N GLU A 35 -0.34 -3.71 -17.32
CA GLU A 35 -1.39 -2.75 -17.07
C GLU A 35 -0.77 -1.43 -16.61
N VAL A 36 -1.36 -0.32 -17.04
CA VAL A 36 -1.02 1.01 -16.55
C VAL A 36 -2.26 1.59 -15.88
N PHE A 37 -2.14 1.83 -14.59
CA PHE A 37 -3.14 2.55 -13.81
C PHE A 37 -2.77 4.03 -13.83
N VAL A 38 -3.74 4.90 -14.04
CA VAL A 38 -3.54 6.34 -13.99
C VAL A 38 -4.62 6.97 -13.14
N ALA A 39 -4.26 7.96 -12.34
CA ALA A 39 -5.23 8.74 -11.58
C ALA A 39 -4.89 10.23 -11.60
N GLY A 40 -5.92 11.04 -11.48
CA GLY A 40 -5.83 12.46 -11.21
C GLY A 40 -6.78 12.81 -10.07
N GLU A 41 -6.29 13.53 -9.09
CA GLU A 41 -7.04 13.91 -7.89
C GLU A 41 -7.05 15.42 -7.70
N ALA A 42 -8.18 15.94 -7.22
CA ALA A 42 -8.32 17.30 -6.69
C ALA A 42 -8.78 17.21 -5.25
N PHE A 43 -8.10 17.91 -4.37
CA PHE A 43 -8.31 17.90 -2.93
C PHE A 43 -8.59 19.29 -2.39
N GLN A 44 -9.49 19.40 -1.42
CA GLN A 44 -9.73 20.60 -0.65
C GLN A 44 -10.03 20.24 0.81
N ALA A 45 -9.32 20.85 1.75
CA ALA A 45 -9.57 20.71 3.18
C ALA A 45 -10.08 22.02 3.79
N SER A 46 -10.96 21.91 4.78
CA SER A 46 -11.33 23.04 5.65
C SER A 46 -10.56 22.92 6.95
N GLY A 47 -9.85 23.97 7.36
CA GLY A 47 -9.03 24.02 8.57
C GLY A 47 -7.93 25.06 8.39
N GLN A 48 -6.91 25.01 9.23
CA GLN A 48 -5.72 25.86 9.05
C GLN A 48 -4.76 25.27 8.00
N SER A 49 -5.26 24.80 6.88
CA SER A 49 -4.42 24.52 5.73
C SER A 49 -3.78 25.82 5.28
N HIS A 50 -2.52 25.76 4.93
CA HIS A 50 -1.80 26.91 4.41
C HIS A 50 -2.53 27.41 3.15
N PRO A 51 -2.73 28.72 2.97
CA PRO A 51 -3.33 29.25 1.75
C PRO A 51 -2.37 28.97 0.59
N GLY A 52 -2.68 27.97 -0.21
CA GLY A 52 -1.87 27.55 -1.36
C GLY A 52 -2.01 26.07 -1.73
N ASP A 53 -2.57 25.26 -0.84
CA ASP A 53 -2.70 23.82 -1.04
C ASP A 53 -4.00 23.43 -1.77
N ASP A 54 -4.20 24.02 -2.93
CA ASP A 54 -5.09 23.46 -3.96
C ASP A 54 -4.32 22.32 -4.64
N ASP A 55 -4.29 21.16 -3.98
CA ASP A 55 -3.55 20.04 -4.50
C ASP A 55 -4.33 19.36 -5.61
N THR A 56 -3.87 19.55 -6.81
CA THR A 56 -4.16 18.65 -7.91
C THR A 56 -2.97 17.71 -8.07
N TRP A 57 -3.23 16.46 -7.97
CA TRP A 57 -2.22 15.43 -8.03
C TRP A 57 -2.49 14.47 -9.19
N PHE A 58 -1.44 13.93 -9.76
CA PHE A 58 -1.51 12.95 -10.84
C PHE A 58 -0.46 11.87 -10.61
N ASP A 59 -0.90 10.61 -10.74
CA ASP A 59 0.00 9.45 -10.68
C ASP A 59 -0.24 8.47 -11.82
N ALA A 60 0.74 7.60 -12.00
CA ALA A 60 0.65 6.43 -12.85
C ALA A 60 1.42 5.26 -12.25
N ASP A 61 0.77 4.10 -12.17
CA ASP A 61 1.40 2.84 -11.81
C ASP A 61 1.53 1.97 -13.05
N VAL A 62 2.73 1.52 -13.32
CA VAL A 62 3.03 0.59 -14.40
C VAL A 62 3.28 -0.78 -13.79
N VAL A 63 2.34 -1.69 -13.96
CA VAL A 63 2.42 -3.06 -13.45
C VAL A 63 2.71 -4.03 -14.58
N PHE A 64 3.67 -4.91 -14.38
CA PHE A 64 3.97 -5.97 -15.35
C PHE A 64 4.21 -7.31 -14.68
N GLY A 65 3.69 -8.36 -15.29
CA GLY A 65 3.86 -9.75 -14.90
C GLY A 65 4.33 -10.61 -16.07
N LEU A 66 5.31 -11.47 -15.84
CA LEU A 66 5.77 -12.45 -16.81
C LEU A 66 5.78 -13.84 -16.16
N THR A 67 5.15 -14.81 -16.81
CA THR A 67 5.19 -16.20 -16.37
C THR A 67 5.69 -17.09 -17.49
N LYS A 68 6.74 -17.86 -17.21
CA LYS A 68 7.30 -18.87 -18.13
C LYS A 68 7.59 -20.16 -17.37
N HIS A 69 6.78 -21.18 -17.60
CA HIS A 69 6.83 -22.44 -16.87
C HIS A 69 6.67 -22.22 -15.35
N GLN A 70 7.72 -22.51 -14.58
CA GLN A 70 7.77 -22.33 -13.13
C GLN A 70 8.35 -20.98 -12.71
N PHE A 71 8.88 -20.19 -13.66
CA PHE A 71 9.48 -18.89 -13.37
C PHE A 71 8.45 -17.78 -13.54
N ARG A 72 8.46 -16.86 -12.61
CA ARG A 72 7.61 -15.68 -12.60
C ARG A 72 8.45 -14.43 -12.37
N VAL A 73 8.10 -13.34 -13.00
CA VAL A 73 8.64 -12.00 -12.72
C VAL A 73 7.45 -11.09 -12.51
N PHE A 74 7.54 -10.26 -11.51
CA PHE A 74 6.54 -9.23 -11.25
C PHE A 74 7.23 -7.93 -10.95
N GLY A 75 6.73 -6.82 -11.48
CA GLY A 75 7.25 -5.49 -11.23
C GLY A 75 6.17 -4.44 -11.24
N GLU A 76 6.42 -3.37 -10.50
CA GLU A 76 5.56 -2.20 -10.36
C GLU A 76 6.41 -0.95 -10.24
N LEU A 77 6.13 0.02 -11.09
CA LEU A 77 6.82 1.31 -11.15
C LEU A 77 5.78 2.41 -10.90
N TYR A 78 5.97 3.16 -9.83
CA TYR A 78 5.16 4.34 -9.49
C TYR A 78 5.78 5.61 -10.06
N ILE A 79 4.96 6.47 -10.65
CA ILE A 79 5.39 7.68 -11.34
C ILE A 79 4.46 8.83 -10.97
N THR A 80 5.01 9.87 -10.37
CA THR A 80 4.36 11.17 -10.19
C THR A 80 5.11 12.25 -10.98
N PRO A 81 4.63 13.49 -11.06
CA PRO A 81 5.38 14.59 -11.64
C PRO A 81 6.75 14.84 -10.99
N ASP A 82 6.88 14.53 -9.71
CA ASP A 82 8.03 14.87 -8.88
C ASP A 82 8.89 13.65 -8.51
N GLU A 83 8.32 12.44 -8.58
CA GLU A 83 8.94 11.21 -8.11
C GLU A 83 8.77 10.04 -9.08
N GLN A 84 9.74 9.13 -9.06
CA GLN A 84 9.67 7.84 -9.75
C GLN A 84 10.29 6.79 -8.83
N ASP A 85 9.51 5.80 -8.43
CA ASP A 85 10.02 4.70 -7.61
C ASP A 85 9.67 3.34 -8.20
N LEU A 86 10.59 2.38 -8.02
CA LEU A 86 10.37 0.98 -8.34
C LEU A 86 9.78 0.30 -7.10
N GLU A 87 8.46 0.30 -7.00
CA GLU A 87 7.73 -0.19 -5.84
C GLU A 87 7.96 -1.68 -5.60
N ARG A 88 7.90 -2.48 -6.65
CA ARG A 88 8.14 -3.91 -6.58
C ARG A 88 8.99 -4.40 -7.74
N LEU A 89 9.88 -5.32 -7.43
CA LEU A 89 10.56 -6.17 -8.42
C LEU A 89 10.85 -7.52 -7.78
N GLN A 90 10.16 -8.55 -8.26
CA GLN A 90 10.19 -9.88 -7.69
C GLN A 90 10.47 -10.93 -8.76
N PHE A 91 11.29 -11.91 -8.41
CA PHE A 91 11.58 -13.08 -9.19
C PHE A 91 11.06 -14.30 -8.44
N GLY A 92 10.12 -15.03 -9.02
CA GLY A 92 9.42 -16.13 -8.40
C GLY A 92 9.76 -17.48 -9.03
N PHE A 93 9.77 -18.53 -8.20
CA PHE A 93 9.83 -19.90 -8.64
C PHE A 93 8.67 -20.70 -8.03
N GLU A 94 7.85 -21.29 -8.88
CA GLU A 94 6.72 -22.13 -8.47
C GLU A 94 7.16 -23.58 -8.34
N PHE A 95 7.26 -24.07 -7.11
CA PHE A 95 7.69 -25.46 -6.83
C PHE A 95 6.63 -26.50 -7.15
N VAL A 96 5.40 -26.20 -6.77
CA VAL A 96 4.18 -26.94 -7.02
C VAL A 96 3.07 -25.95 -7.29
N PRO A 97 1.96 -26.35 -7.94
CA PRO A 97 0.87 -25.43 -8.21
C PRO A 97 0.49 -24.57 -7.00
N GLU A 98 0.42 -23.29 -7.21
CA GLU A 98 0.07 -22.27 -6.20
C GLU A 98 1.01 -22.20 -4.99
N THR A 99 2.26 -22.58 -5.17
CA THR A 99 3.31 -22.40 -4.16
C THR A 99 4.53 -21.78 -4.80
N VAL A 100 4.78 -20.54 -4.47
CA VAL A 100 5.84 -19.72 -5.05
C VAL A 100 6.78 -19.23 -3.97
N LEU A 101 8.06 -19.31 -4.26
CA LEU A 101 9.09 -18.56 -3.54
C LEU A 101 9.51 -17.37 -4.41
N TRP A 102 9.36 -16.18 -3.85
CA TRP A 102 9.79 -14.93 -4.44
C TRP A 102 11.07 -14.40 -3.81
N ILE A 103 11.89 -13.72 -4.58
CA ILE A 103 13.05 -12.97 -4.12
C ILE A 103 12.97 -11.59 -4.77
N GLY A 104 13.17 -10.53 -3.98
CA GLY A 104 13.13 -9.15 -4.43
C GLY A 104 12.46 -8.21 -3.44
N ARG A 105 12.01 -7.05 -3.92
CA ARG A 105 11.18 -6.10 -3.14
C ARG A 105 9.71 -6.45 -3.34
N PHE A 106 8.98 -6.61 -2.25
CA PHE A 106 7.58 -7.00 -2.24
C PHE A 106 6.80 -6.26 -1.15
N HIS A 107 5.49 -6.16 -1.32
CA HIS A 107 4.61 -5.66 -0.27
C HIS A 107 4.51 -6.67 0.86
N GLN A 108 4.52 -6.20 2.09
CA GLN A 108 4.22 -7.07 3.24
C GLN A 108 2.86 -7.74 3.04
N PRO A 109 2.73 -9.05 3.26
CA PRO A 109 1.45 -9.74 3.24
C PRO A 109 0.53 -9.13 4.30
N GLY A 110 -0.28 -8.18 3.90
CA GLY A 110 -1.19 -7.40 4.73
C GLY A 110 -2.66 -7.76 4.51
N SER A 111 -3.53 -6.80 4.77
CA SER A 111 -4.95 -6.85 4.44
C SER A 111 -5.20 -6.74 2.91
N ALA A 112 -6.46 -6.64 2.51
CA ALA A 112 -6.83 -6.43 1.11
C ALA A 112 -6.19 -5.16 0.50
N TRP A 113 -5.97 -4.11 1.28
CA TRP A 113 -5.31 -2.90 0.80
C TRP A 113 -3.89 -3.15 0.30
N ASN A 114 -3.13 -3.99 0.98
CA ASN A 114 -1.76 -4.33 0.59
C ASN A 114 -1.67 -5.44 -0.46
N THR A 115 -2.68 -6.31 -0.53
CA THR A 115 -2.59 -7.50 -1.39
C THR A 115 -3.40 -7.39 -2.67
N GLU A 116 -4.48 -6.60 -2.68
CA GLU A 116 -5.40 -6.50 -3.81
C GLU A 116 -5.48 -5.10 -4.41
N HIS A 117 -5.33 -4.07 -3.58
CA HIS A 117 -5.55 -2.70 -4.00
C HIS A 117 -4.26 -1.94 -4.27
N HIS A 118 -3.11 -2.54 -4.36
CA HIS A 118 -1.82 -1.92 -4.72
C HIS A 118 -1.84 -0.39 -4.82
N HIS A 119 -0.93 0.23 -5.51
CA HIS A 119 -0.99 1.66 -5.87
C HIS A 119 -2.08 1.98 -6.90
N GLY A 120 -2.54 0.99 -7.66
CA GLY A 120 -3.56 1.17 -8.69
C GLY A 120 -4.86 1.77 -8.16
N ARG A 121 -4.96 3.08 -8.17
CA ARG A 121 -6.12 3.85 -7.64
C ARG A 121 -7.46 3.42 -8.24
N TYR A 122 -7.44 2.92 -9.47
CA TYR A 122 -8.65 2.39 -10.11
C TYR A 122 -9.21 1.15 -9.39
N LEU A 123 -8.38 0.35 -8.74
CA LEU A 123 -8.80 -0.85 -8.01
C LEU A 123 -9.53 -0.52 -6.70
N GLN A 124 -9.39 0.68 -6.20
CA GLN A 124 -9.94 1.13 -4.93
C GLN A 124 -11.32 1.78 -5.13
N THR A 125 -12.27 1.49 -4.24
CA THR A 125 -13.58 2.15 -4.24
C THR A 125 -13.49 3.52 -3.58
N ALA A 126 -12.74 3.64 -2.48
CA ALA A 126 -12.46 4.91 -1.80
C ALA A 126 -11.22 5.58 -2.38
N ILE A 127 -11.13 6.91 -2.31
CA ILE A 127 -9.95 7.67 -2.76
C ILE A 127 -8.81 7.50 -1.77
N THR A 128 -9.08 7.71 -0.48
CA THR A 128 -8.05 7.61 0.56
C THR A 128 -7.87 6.17 1.04
N ARG A 129 -6.62 5.81 1.36
CA ARG A 129 -6.33 4.57 2.09
C ARG A 129 -6.64 4.75 3.58
N PRO A 130 -6.97 3.66 4.32
CA PRO A 130 -6.96 3.70 5.78
C PRO A 130 -5.58 4.11 6.28
N PHE A 131 -5.52 4.98 7.31
CA PHE A 131 -4.25 5.55 7.75
C PHE A 131 -3.20 4.48 8.10
N ILE A 132 -3.59 3.42 8.80
CA ILE A 132 -2.67 2.34 9.20
C ILE A 132 -2.15 1.52 8.01
N GLU A 133 -2.76 1.63 6.85
CA GLU A 133 -2.40 0.93 5.60
C GLU A 133 -1.70 1.85 4.59
N ARG A 134 -1.35 3.09 4.97
CA ARG A 134 -0.65 4.01 4.09
C ARG A 134 0.72 3.47 3.70
N TRP A 135 1.14 3.83 2.51
CA TRP A 135 2.50 3.59 2.03
C TRP A 135 3.52 4.44 2.78
N GLU A 136 4.77 4.05 2.73
CA GLU A 136 5.87 4.76 3.38
C GLU A 136 6.04 6.18 2.83
N ASP A 137 5.94 6.36 1.52
CA ASP A 137 5.97 7.64 0.79
C ASP A 137 4.72 8.52 1.03
N GLU A 138 3.62 7.91 1.48
CA GLU A 138 2.43 8.61 1.96
C GLU A 138 2.44 8.81 3.48
N GLN A 139 3.61 8.81 4.12
CA GLN A 139 3.81 8.88 5.58
C GLN A 139 3.15 7.74 6.35
N GLY A 140 3.23 6.53 5.81
CA GLY A 140 2.89 5.31 6.53
C GLY A 140 3.79 5.11 7.75
N ILE A 141 3.19 4.73 8.88
CA ILE A 141 3.90 4.52 10.15
C ILE A 141 4.32 3.06 10.39
N ILE A 142 3.85 2.15 9.56
CA ILE A 142 4.28 0.75 9.58
C ILE A 142 4.88 0.38 8.22
N PRO A 143 5.93 -0.47 8.20
CA PRO A 143 6.51 -0.92 6.94
C PRO A 143 5.49 -1.61 6.05
N GLN A 144 5.48 -1.24 4.78
CA GLN A 144 4.65 -1.88 3.76
C GLN A 144 5.51 -2.63 2.73
N HIS A 145 6.79 -2.27 2.59
CA HIS A 145 7.73 -2.89 1.67
C HIS A 145 8.86 -3.62 2.39
N ILE A 146 9.20 -4.81 1.89
CA ILE A 146 10.36 -5.60 2.34
C ILE A 146 11.17 -6.01 1.12
N THR A 147 12.50 -5.92 1.24
CA THR A 147 13.42 -6.48 0.25
C THR A 147 14.04 -7.76 0.79
N GLY A 148 13.69 -8.91 0.20
CA GLY A 148 14.12 -10.21 0.73
C GLY A 148 13.49 -11.40 0.02
N GLY A 149 13.09 -12.40 0.79
CA GLY A 149 12.38 -13.59 0.32
C GLY A 149 10.95 -13.66 0.85
N LEU A 150 10.00 -14.01 -0.03
CA LEU A 150 8.59 -14.20 0.29
C LEU A 150 8.15 -15.58 -0.20
N PHE A 151 7.58 -16.36 0.69
CA PHE A 151 6.92 -17.63 0.40
C PHE A 151 5.41 -17.45 0.38
N GLU A 152 4.76 -17.93 -0.66
CA GLU A 152 3.31 -17.93 -0.77
C GLU A 152 2.80 -19.31 -1.13
N SER A 153 1.70 -19.73 -0.51
CA SER A 153 1.06 -21.00 -0.83
C SER A 153 -0.44 -20.94 -0.60
N ARG A 154 -1.23 -21.44 -1.56
CA ARG A 154 -2.68 -21.64 -1.41
C ARG A 154 -2.99 -23.12 -1.44
N ARG A 155 -3.82 -23.59 -0.52
CA ARG A 155 -4.20 -24.99 -0.37
C ARG A 155 -5.70 -25.13 -0.22
N PRO A 156 -6.35 -26.02 -0.98
CA PRO A 156 -7.77 -26.27 -0.83
C PRO A 156 -8.09 -26.84 0.57
N VAL A 157 -9.21 -26.40 1.13
CA VAL A 157 -9.74 -26.88 2.41
C VAL A 157 -11.24 -27.11 2.29
N GLY A 158 -11.69 -28.29 2.68
CA GLY A 158 -13.08 -28.69 2.47
C GLY A 158 -13.40 -28.90 1.01
N GLN A 159 -14.62 -28.57 0.61
CA GLN A 159 -15.09 -28.75 -0.79
C GLN A 159 -14.89 -27.49 -1.63
N GLU A 160 -14.98 -26.31 -1.06
CA GLU A 160 -15.01 -25.02 -1.79
C GLU A 160 -13.97 -24.02 -1.30
N GLY A 161 -13.46 -24.16 -0.08
CA GLY A 161 -12.59 -23.17 0.55
C GLY A 161 -11.10 -23.39 0.29
N ALA A 162 -10.30 -22.41 0.71
CA ALA A 162 -8.84 -22.52 0.73
C ALA A 162 -8.23 -21.88 2.00
N LEU A 163 -7.02 -22.35 2.34
CA LEU A 163 -6.10 -21.63 3.23
C LEU A 163 -4.96 -21.06 2.40
N GLN A 164 -4.69 -19.79 2.60
CA GLN A 164 -3.55 -19.10 2.03
C GLN A 164 -2.54 -18.77 3.12
N PHE A 165 -1.29 -19.09 2.85
CA PHE A 165 -0.15 -18.80 3.72
C PHE A 165 0.81 -17.88 2.97
N SER A 166 1.24 -16.81 3.60
CA SER A 166 2.31 -15.97 3.10
C SER A 166 3.28 -15.72 4.24
N GLY A 167 4.57 -15.80 3.97
CA GLY A 167 5.60 -15.54 4.97
C GLY A 167 6.86 -15.00 4.33
N GLY A 168 7.37 -13.89 4.84
CA GLY A 168 8.52 -13.19 4.29
C GLY A 168 9.58 -12.88 5.34
N ALA A 169 10.82 -12.79 4.87
CA ALA A 169 11.95 -12.31 5.65
C ALA A 169 12.86 -11.46 4.75
N GLY A 170 13.36 -10.36 5.29
CA GLY A 170 14.21 -9.47 4.51
C GLY A 170 14.72 -8.30 5.33
N ALA A 171 14.97 -7.22 4.62
CA ALA A 171 15.45 -5.97 5.17
C ALA A 171 14.25 -5.02 5.42
N ALA A 172 14.13 -4.56 6.65
CA ALA A 172 13.19 -3.52 7.06
C ALA A 172 13.58 -2.17 6.46
N PRO A 173 12.63 -1.24 6.25
CA PRO A 173 12.94 0.14 5.93
C PRO A 173 13.75 0.81 7.05
N SER A 174 14.35 1.95 6.74
CA SER A 174 15.00 2.83 7.72
C SER A 174 14.27 4.15 7.78
N VAL A 175 14.24 4.81 8.94
CA VAL A 175 13.71 6.17 9.01
C VAL A 175 14.78 7.15 8.53
N GLN A 176 14.46 7.89 7.48
CA GLN A 176 15.27 8.97 6.94
C GLN A 176 14.41 10.23 6.92
N ARG A 177 14.90 11.30 7.51
CA ARG A 177 14.10 12.49 7.82
C ARG A 177 12.93 12.10 8.73
N ASP A 178 11.72 12.03 8.23
CA ASP A 178 10.44 11.75 8.88
C ASP A 178 9.61 10.68 8.16
N GLU A 179 10.26 9.95 7.23
CA GLU A 179 9.63 8.90 6.43
C GLU A 179 10.33 7.56 6.60
N LEU A 180 9.59 6.49 6.38
CA LEU A 180 10.13 5.14 6.26
C LEU A 180 10.66 4.94 4.83
N GLU A 181 11.95 4.71 4.72
CA GLU A 181 12.61 4.51 3.44
C GLU A 181 12.96 3.03 3.27
N PRO A 182 12.30 2.29 2.37
CA PRO A 182 12.71 0.93 2.03
C PRO A 182 14.05 0.94 1.28
N ILE A 183 14.64 -0.23 1.02
CA ILE A 183 15.86 -0.32 0.23
C ILE A 183 15.54 0.15 -1.20
N ASP A 184 16.21 1.18 -1.64
CA ASP A 184 16.16 1.61 -3.03
C ASP A 184 16.88 0.58 -3.92
N LEU A 185 16.17 0.01 -4.90
CA LEU A 185 16.70 -1.00 -5.81
C LEU A 185 17.49 -0.39 -6.98
N ILE A 186 17.34 0.89 -7.25
CA ILE A 186 17.94 1.57 -8.40
C ILE A 186 18.96 2.62 -7.97
N GLY A 187 18.75 3.28 -6.86
CA GLY A 187 19.57 4.37 -6.35
C GLY A 187 20.58 3.95 -5.27
N SER A 188 21.04 4.91 -4.50
CA SER A 188 21.91 4.68 -3.35
C SER A 188 21.21 5.10 -2.07
N ASN A 189 20.62 4.16 -1.37
CA ASN A 189 20.09 4.40 -0.04
C ASN A 189 21.19 4.16 1.01
N PRO A 190 21.70 5.19 1.72
CA PRO A 190 22.73 5.05 2.72
C PRO A 190 22.24 4.46 4.05
N GLY A 191 20.96 4.11 4.17
CA GLY A 191 20.34 3.58 5.37
C GLY A 191 20.97 2.26 5.84
N ARG A 192 20.87 1.98 7.14
CA ARG A 192 21.16 0.66 7.68
C ARG A 192 19.86 -0.09 7.81
N HIS A 193 19.69 -1.10 6.99
CA HIS A 193 18.52 -1.95 7.02
C HIS A 193 18.78 -3.16 7.91
N ARG A 194 17.82 -3.49 8.76
CA ARG A 194 17.86 -4.64 9.66
C ARG A 194 16.79 -5.64 9.30
N LEU A 195 16.55 -6.60 10.19
CA LEU A 195 15.61 -7.69 9.97
C LEU A 195 14.16 -7.20 9.89
N SER A 196 13.46 -7.66 8.89
CA SER A 196 12.00 -7.70 8.83
C SER A 196 11.53 -9.13 8.68
N LEU A 197 10.50 -9.49 9.43
CA LEU A 197 9.78 -10.76 9.32
C LEU A 197 8.28 -10.45 9.18
N THR A 198 7.62 -11.15 8.27
CA THR A 198 6.18 -10.98 8.07
C THR A 198 5.49 -12.32 7.86
N GLY A 199 4.24 -12.42 8.21
CA GLY A 199 3.44 -13.61 8.01
C GLY A 199 1.95 -13.32 7.95
N ARG A 200 1.25 -14.06 7.09
CA ARG A 200 -0.20 -14.04 6.96
C ARG A 200 -0.75 -15.44 6.83
N VAL A 201 -1.85 -15.70 7.53
CA VAL A 201 -2.70 -16.88 7.30
C VAL A 201 -4.09 -16.38 7.00
N ALA A 202 -4.66 -16.76 5.86
CA ALA A 202 -5.98 -16.38 5.44
C ALA A 202 -6.84 -17.59 5.08
N TYR A 203 -8.10 -17.54 5.45
CA TYR A 203 -9.14 -18.45 5.01
C TYR A 203 -9.98 -17.80 3.92
N LEU A 204 -10.10 -18.47 2.78
CA LEU A 204 -10.97 -18.10 1.68
C LEU A 204 -12.17 -19.07 1.71
N PRO A 205 -13.40 -18.58 1.92
CA PRO A 205 -14.60 -19.43 1.89
C PRO A 205 -14.81 -20.15 0.56
N GLU A 206 -14.42 -19.48 -0.53
CA GLU A 206 -14.45 -20.01 -1.89
C GLU A 206 -13.04 -19.93 -2.49
N TYR A 207 -12.60 -21.03 -3.10
CA TYR A 207 -11.24 -21.14 -3.64
C TYR A 207 -10.90 -20.06 -4.67
N THR A 208 -11.86 -19.71 -5.52
CA THR A 208 -11.75 -18.66 -6.54
C THR A 208 -12.48 -17.37 -6.18
N GLY A 209 -13.06 -17.32 -4.98
CA GLY A 209 -13.79 -16.14 -4.49
C GLY A 209 -12.85 -15.03 -4.03
N THR A 210 -13.41 -13.85 -3.86
CA THR A 210 -12.71 -12.65 -3.41
C THR A 210 -12.81 -12.41 -1.90
N SER A 211 -13.67 -13.16 -1.20
CA SER A 211 -13.77 -13.04 0.27
C SER A 211 -12.59 -13.71 0.96
N SER A 212 -12.00 -13.04 1.95
CA SER A 212 -10.90 -13.58 2.75
C SER A 212 -10.94 -13.07 4.20
N PHE A 213 -10.50 -13.91 5.13
CA PHE A 213 -10.41 -13.61 6.57
C PHE A 213 -9.05 -14.07 7.06
N GLY A 214 -8.29 -13.20 7.71
CA GLY A 214 -6.92 -13.57 8.04
C GLY A 214 -6.37 -12.95 9.31
N LEU A 215 -5.25 -13.52 9.73
CA LEU A 215 -4.38 -13.02 10.79
C LEU A 215 -3.04 -12.60 10.19
N LEU A 216 -2.47 -11.54 10.72
CA LEU A 216 -1.24 -10.91 10.26
C LEU A 216 -0.25 -10.85 11.41
N TYR A 217 1.03 -10.99 11.06
CA TYR A 217 2.14 -10.77 11.97
C TYR A 217 3.26 -10.03 11.23
N GLY A 218 3.84 -9.01 11.87
CA GLY A 218 5.03 -8.30 11.43
C GLY A 218 6.02 -8.14 12.58
N HIS A 219 7.31 -8.17 12.25
CA HIS A 219 8.39 -7.83 13.17
C HIS A 219 9.46 -7.08 12.39
N ASP A 220 9.64 -5.80 12.69
CA ASP A 220 10.49 -4.90 11.92
C ASP A 220 11.49 -4.21 12.84
N GLU A 221 12.79 -4.39 12.56
CA GLU A 221 13.87 -3.67 13.22
C GLU A 221 14.21 -2.42 12.41
N ILE A 222 13.64 -1.27 12.79
CA ILE A 222 13.81 0.00 12.10
C ILE A 222 15.00 0.76 12.68
N THR A 223 15.86 1.27 11.82
CA THR A 223 17.01 2.08 12.22
C THR A 223 16.94 3.48 11.64
N THR A 224 17.65 4.41 12.26
CA THR A 224 17.84 5.75 11.72
C THR A 224 19.24 6.26 11.89
N SER A 225 19.71 7.06 10.94
CA SER A 225 20.93 7.87 11.04
C SER A 225 20.62 9.37 11.22
N SER A 226 19.34 9.77 11.13
CA SER A 226 18.91 11.16 11.30
C SER A 226 19.19 11.64 12.72
N ALA A 227 19.93 12.72 12.85
CA ALA A 227 20.23 13.32 14.17
C ALA A 227 18.95 13.86 14.84
N TYR A 228 17.99 14.33 14.05
CA TYR A 228 16.68 14.79 14.52
C TYR A 228 15.90 13.63 15.14
N VAL A 229 15.72 12.53 14.43
CA VAL A 229 15.02 11.34 14.90
C VAL A 229 15.67 10.73 16.14
N ILE A 230 17.03 10.65 16.16
CA ILE A 230 17.80 10.18 17.33
C ILE A 230 17.53 11.06 18.54
N SER A 231 17.46 12.38 18.35
CA SER A 231 17.19 13.32 19.42
C SER A 231 15.76 13.20 19.94
N ALA A 232 14.78 13.05 19.04
CA ALA A 232 13.37 12.94 19.37
C ALA A 232 13.04 11.64 20.12
N LEU A 233 13.55 10.49 19.63
CA LEU A 233 13.34 9.18 20.25
C LEU A 233 14.29 8.88 21.39
N ASN A 234 15.40 9.59 21.52
CA ASN A 234 16.55 9.19 22.32
C ASN A 234 17.00 7.74 21.99
N SER A 235 16.86 7.34 20.74
CA SER A 235 17.19 6.00 20.24
C SER A 235 17.59 6.04 18.76
N ARG A 236 18.40 5.07 18.33
CA ARG A 236 18.77 4.84 16.92
C ARG A 236 18.05 3.64 16.32
N HIS A 237 17.25 2.96 17.13
CA HIS A 237 16.63 1.71 16.76
C HIS A 237 15.27 1.58 17.44
N ALA A 238 14.29 1.23 16.64
CA ALA A 238 12.95 0.87 17.08
C ALA A 238 12.63 -0.54 16.60
N VAL A 239 12.04 -1.35 17.46
CA VAL A 239 11.53 -2.68 17.10
C VAL A 239 10.02 -2.63 17.14
N LEU A 240 9.39 -2.86 16.00
CA LEU A 240 7.95 -2.97 15.88
C LEU A 240 7.55 -4.44 15.88
N SER A 241 6.55 -4.78 16.70
CA SER A 241 5.85 -6.06 16.61
C SER A 241 4.40 -5.78 16.29
N ILE A 242 3.95 -6.22 15.13
CA ILE A 242 2.64 -5.93 14.55
C ILE A 242 1.81 -7.19 14.57
N TYR A 243 0.62 -7.11 15.14
CA TYR A 243 -0.37 -8.18 15.15
C TYR A 243 -1.66 -7.64 14.56
N GLY A 244 -2.20 -8.31 13.56
CA GLY A 244 -3.42 -7.85 12.90
C GLY A 244 -4.41 -8.97 12.62
N ALA A 245 -5.66 -8.56 12.47
CA ALA A 245 -6.72 -9.39 11.94
C ALA A 245 -7.50 -8.60 10.90
N TYR A 246 -7.89 -9.25 9.82
CA TYR A 246 -8.65 -8.61 8.77
C TYR A 246 -9.77 -9.48 8.23
N ALA A 247 -10.75 -8.83 7.62
CA ALA A 247 -11.83 -9.44 6.89
C ALA A 247 -12.08 -8.64 5.60
N ASP A 248 -12.15 -9.32 4.49
CA ASP A 248 -12.73 -8.83 3.25
C ASP A 248 -13.88 -9.78 2.88
N TRP A 249 -15.10 -9.30 3.05
CA TRP A 249 -16.30 -10.06 2.74
C TRP A 249 -17.02 -9.44 1.55
N ASN A 250 -17.15 -10.22 0.49
CA ASN A 250 -17.82 -9.82 -0.73
C ASN A 250 -19.03 -10.72 -0.98
N SER A 251 -20.22 -10.12 -0.97
CA SER A 251 -21.49 -10.79 -1.28
C SER A 251 -22.41 -9.77 -1.91
N GLU A 252 -22.52 -9.79 -3.23
CA GLU A 252 -23.33 -8.83 -3.98
C GLU A 252 -24.71 -8.58 -3.34
N PRO A 253 -25.13 -7.33 -3.21
CA PRO A 253 -24.49 -6.10 -3.69
C PRO A 253 -23.53 -5.44 -2.67
N TRP A 254 -23.07 -6.14 -1.64
CA TRP A 254 -22.29 -5.63 -0.54
C TRP A 254 -20.85 -6.14 -0.55
N ARG A 255 -19.90 -5.25 -0.17
CA ARG A 255 -18.55 -5.61 0.25
C ARG A 255 -18.25 -4.94 1.59
N ILE A 256 -17.60 -5.66 2.49
CA ILE A 256 -17.15 -5.14 3.78
C ILE A 256 -15.67 -5.45 3.91
N ILE A 257 -14.85 -4.42 4.07
CA ILE A 257 -13.41 -4.52 4.31
C ILE A 257 -13.14 -3.99 5.70
N ALA A 258 -12.45 -4.76 6.52
CA ALA A 258 -12.09 -4.36 7.88
C ALA A 258 -10.73 -4.90 8.26
N ALA A 259 -9.95 -4.12 9.00
CA ALA A 259 -8.76 -4.62 9.67
C ALA A 259 -8.54 -3.92 11.00
N ASN A 260 -7.84 -4.59 11.90
CA ASN A 260 -7.43 -4.05 13.18
C ASN A 260 -6.00 -4.51 13.47
N TYR A 261 -5.17 -3.57 13.90
CA TYR A 261 -3.75 -3.75 14.19
C TYR A 261 -3.45 -3.37 15.63
N TYR A 262 -2.70 -4.22 16.31
CA TYR A 262 -2.00 -3.90 17.54
C TYR A 262 -0.51 -3.79 17.23
N VAL A 263 0.07 -2.66 17.53
CA VAL A 263 1.49 -2.37 17.29
C VAL A 263 2.17 -2.14 18.64
N ASP A 264 3.20 -2.95 18.93
CA ASP A 264 4.09 -2.83 20.07
C ASP A 264 5.41 -2.23 19.59
N VAL A 265 5.86 -1.15 20.20
CA VAL A 265 7.07 -0.42 19.83
C VAL A 265 8.04 -0.43 20.99
N ARG A 266 9.26 -0.93 20.75
CA ARG A 266 10.37 -0.94 21.71
C ARG A 266 11.51 -0.06 21.23
N LEU A 267 11.92 0.87 22.06
CA LEU A 267 13.02 1.78 21.78
C LEU A 267 14.25 1.38 22.61
N ASP A 268 15.37 1.09 21.98
CA ASP A 268 16.58 0.51 22.60
C ASP A 268 17.12 1.28 23.80
N GLN A 269 17.00 2.59 23.84
CA GLN A 269 17.65 3.43 24.87
C GLN A 269 16.67 3.97 25.91
N THR A 270 15.39 3.74 25.71
CA THR A 270 14.37 4.12 26.70
C THR A 270 13.77 2.83 27.27
N ALA A 271 13.65 2.74 28.58
CA ALA A 271 12.90 1.64 29.21
C ALA A 271 11.38 1.76 28.98
N ARG A 272 10.96 2.47 27.93
CA ARG A 272 9.58 2.76 27.62
C ARG A 272 9.13 1.89 26.47
N ASP A 273 8.31 0.90 26.75
CA ASP A 273 7.53 0.18 25.77
C ASP A 273 6.28 0.98 25.44
N GLU A 274 6.03 1.21 24.18
CA GLU A 274 4.85 1.92 23.69
C GLU A 274 3.98 0.94 22.90
N SER A 275 2.69 1.16 22.91
CA SER A 275 1.80 0.36 22.06
C SER A 275 0.57 1.14 21.68
N PHE A 276 0.06 0.90 20.49
CA PHE A 276 -1.18 1.49 20.02
C PHE A 276 -2.02 0.48 19.25
N ILE A 277 -3.29 0.80 19.08
CA ILE A 277 -4.24 0.05 18.27
C ILE A 277 -4.76 0.98 17.20
N SER A 278 -4.84 0.50 15.95
CA SER A 278 -5.48 1.22 14.86
C SER A 278 -6.27 0.26 14.00
N GLY A 279 -7.42 0.69 13.55
CA GLY A 279 -8.27 -0.15 12.71
C GLY A 279 -9.31 0.62 11.94
N TYR A 280 -9.94 -0.08 11.01
CA TYR A 280 -10.98 0.49 10.16
C TYR A 280 -12.02 -0.54 9.76
N VAL A 281 -13.18 -0.03 9.36
CA VAL A 281 -14.25 -0.78 8.69
C VAL A 281 -14.75 0.07 7.53
N GLN A 282 -14.76 -0.49 6.32
CA GLN A 282 -15.35 0.10 5.13
C GLN A 282 -16.48 -0.80 4.64
N ALA A 283 -17.65 -0.22 4.42
CA ALA A 283 -18.80 -0.89 3.80
C ALA A 283 -19.06 -0.26 2.45
N GLU A 284 -19.25 -1.10 1.45
CA GLU A 284 -19.53 -0.71 0.07
C GLU A 284 -20.85 -1.35 -0.39
N ARG A 285 -21.60 -0.61 -1.17
CA ARG A 285 -22.83 -1.10 -1.76
C ARG A 285 -22.90 -0.75 -3.23
N GLN A 286 -22.98 -1.75 -4.07
CA GLN A 286 -23.24 -1.60 -5.48
C GLN A 286 -24.70 -1.17 -5.71
N LEU A 287 -24.85 -0.14 -6.51
CA LEU A 287 -26.12 0.45 -6.90
C LEU A 287 -26.33 0.27 -8.42
N PRO A 288 -27.58 0.45 -8.94
CA PRO A 288 -27.80 0.51 -10.38
C PRO A 288 -26.90 1.57 -11.07
N HIS A 289 -26.72 1.44 -12.38
CA HIS A 289 -25.98 2.38 -13.23
C HIS A 289 -24.46 2.47 -12.92
N MET A 290 -23.87 1.35 -12.47
CA MET A 290 -22.43 1.24 -12.20
C MET A 290 -21.94 2.23 -11.12
N LEU A 291 -22.79 2.51 -10.15
CA LEU A 291 -22.48 3.31 -8.99
C LEU A 291 -22.15 2.41 -7.81
N THR A 292 -21.17 2.82 -6.99
CA THR A 292 -20.86 2.19 -5.70
C THR A 292 -20.84 3.26 -4.62
N LEU A 293 -21.72 3.13 -3.64
CA LEU A 293 -21.70 3.95 -2.42
C LEU A 293 -20.78 3.27 -1.42
N PHE A 294 -19.93 4.05 -0.74
CA PHE A 294 -19.10 3.54 0.34
C PHE A 294 -19.11 4.44 1.57
N ALA A 295 -18.88 3.84 2.72
CA ALA A 295 -18.66 4.53 3.98
C ALA A 295 -17.54 3.84 4.74
N ARG A 296 -16.60 4.62 5.33
CA ARG A 296 -15.50 4.12 6.14
C ARG A 296 -15.43 4.82 7.48
N TRP A 297 -15.13 4.04 8.49
CA TRP A 297 -14.82 4.48 9.84
C TRP A 297 -13.44 3.95 10.21
N GLU A 298 -12.56 4.85 10.67
CA GLU A 298 -11.23 4.57 11.18
C GLU A 298 -11.12 5.13 12.59
N ASP A 299 -10.44 4.42 13.49
CA ASP A 299 -10.15 4.89 14.84
C ASP A 299 -8.86 4.28 15.36
N SER A 300 -8.14 5.08 16.17
CA SER A 300 -6.88 4.69 16.77
C SER A 300 -6.87 5.02 18.26
N ALA A 301 -6.35 4.12 19.05
CA ALA A 301 -6.21 4.28 20.49
C ALA A 301 -4.73 4.29 20.90
N ARG A 302 -4.35 5.25 21.75
CA ARG A 302 -3.00 5.49 22.27
C ARG A 302 -1.94 5.84 21.21
N MET A 303 -2.31 6.03 19.97
CA MET A 303 -1.39 6.42 18.90
C MET A 303 -0.77 7.80 19.18
N GLN A 304 -1.55 8.75 19.71
CA GLN A 304 -1.09 10.09 20.10
C GLN A 304 -0.09 10.10 21.27
N GLU A 305 0.07 8.97 21.97
CA GLU A 305 0.99 8.86 23.11
C GLU A 305 2.35 8.26 22.68
N SER A 306 2.46 7.81 21.44
CA SER A 306 3.65 7.15 20.91
C SER A 306 4.65 8.17 20.39
N ALA A 307 5.86 8.15 20.96
CA ALA A 307 6.97 8.96 20.46
C ALA A 307 7.44 8.50 19.07
N TYR A 308 7.27 7.22 18.76
CA TYR A 308 7.55 6.68 17.44
C TYR A 308 6.61 7.29 16.39
N VAL A 309 5.30 7.31 16.68
CA VAL A 309 4.31 7.88 15.76
C VAL A 309 4.53 9.38 15.56
N ALA A 310 4.90 10.10 16.62
CA ALA A 310 5.17 11.53 16.55
C ALA A 310 6.36 11.91 15.64
N LEU A 311 7.19 10.96 15.21
CA LEU A 311 8.26 11.22 14.24
C LEU A 311 7.74 11.50 12.84
N PHE A 312 6.58 10.96 12.51
CA PHE A 312 5.96 11.04 11.18
C PHE A 312 4.94 12.18 11.11
N ASP A 313 4.79 12.95 12.18
CA ASP A 313 3.92 14.13 12.21
C ASP A 313 4.75 15.34 11.78
N ASP A 314 4.94 15.50 10.48
CA ASP A 314 5.69 16.62 9.92
C ASP A 314 4.80 17.85 9.81
N HIS A 315 5.21 18.92 10.52
CA HIS A 315 4.53 20.20 10.50
C HIS A 315 4.83 21.03 9.24
N ASP A 316 5.84 20.65 8.48
CA ASP A 316 6.26 21.37 7.26
C ASP A 316 5.59 20.81 5.99
N HIS A 317 5.07 19.58 6.04
CA HIS A 317 4.30 18.97 4.97
C HIS A 317 2.87 18.70 5.48
N ASP A 318 1.85 19.17 4.81
CA ASP A 318 0.44 19.22 5.24
C ASP A 318 -0.24 17.84 5.48
N ILE A 319 0.51 16.78 5.72
CA ILE A 319 -0.02 15.44 5.97
C ILE A 319 -0.04 15.15 7.46
N ASP A 320 -1.18 15.35 8.07
CA ASP A 320 -1.43 15.04 9.47
C ASP A 320 -1.65 13.52 9.69
N ILE A 321 -1.12 13.00 10.79
CA ILE A 321 -1.42 11.65 11.27
C ILE A 321 -2.88 11.56 11.72
N ALA A 322 -3.67 10.82 10.97
CA ALA A 322 -5.09 10.64 11.27
C ALA A 322 -5.30 9.67 12.45
N LEU A 323 -5.81 10.19 13.56
CA LEU A 323 -6.24 9.37 14.70
C LEU A 323 -7.64 8.78 14.49
N ARG A 324 -8.50 9.53 13.79
CA ARG A 324 -9.86 9.12 13.43
C ARG A 324 -10.25 9.70 12.10
N ARG A 325 -10.89 8.88 11.26
CA ARG A 325 -11.50 9.33 10.01
C ARG A 325 -12.89 8.72 9.83
N HIS A 326 -13.82 9.56 9.39
CA HIS A 326 -15.10 9.12 8.86
C HIS A 326 -15.19 9.57 7.42
N ALA A 327 -15.31 8.65 6.50
CA ALA A 327 -15.43 8.95 5.08
C ALA A 327 -16.74 8.42 4.53
N LEU A 328 -17.32 9.14 3.58
CA LEU A 328 -18.48 8.78 2.79
C LEU A 328 -18.21 9.16 1.36
N GLY A 329 -18.48 8.29 0.41
CA GLY A 329 -18.24 8.62 -0.98
C GLY A 329 -19.08 7.81 -1.96
N LEU A 330 -18.97 8.23 -3.21
CA LEU A 330 -19.65 7.63 -4.35
C LEU A 330 -18.65 7.46 -5.48
N ARG A 331 -18.54 6.25 -5.98
CA ARG A 331 -17.78 5.91 -7.17
C ARG A 331 -18.74 5.63 -8.33
N TRP A 332 -18.41 6.14 -9.51
CA TRP A 332 -19.11 5.92 -10.75
C TRP A 332 -18.19 5.37 -11.84
N ASP A 333 -18.35 4.09 -12.17
CA ASP A 333 -17.65 3.41 -13.26
C ASP A 333 -18.35 3.71 -14.59
N TYR A 334 -18.29 4.96 -15.05
CA TYR A 334 -19.08 5.52 -16.16
C TYR A 334 -18.72 4.92 -17.54
N VAL A 335 -17.51 4.41 -17.67
CA VAL A 335 -17.01 3.71 -18.85
C VAL A 335 -16.16 2.53 -18.37
N LYS A 336 -16.11 1.45 -19.15
CA LYS A 336 -15.23 0.32 -18.85
C LYS A 336 -13.80 0.80 -18.62
N ARG A 337 -13.21 0.41 -17.49
CA ARG A 337 -11.84 0.78 -17.07
C ARG A 337 -11.64 2.27 -16.76
N GLN A 338 -12.69 3.02 -16.48
CA GLN A 338 -12.60 4.40 -16.00
C GLN A 338 -13.64 4.67 -14.93
N ALA A 339 -13.21 5.37 -13.89
CA ALA A 339 -14.10 5.73 -12.78
C ALA A 339 -13.92 7.20 -12.39
N LEU A 340 -14.99 7.78 -11.86
CA LEU A 340 -15.00 9.04 -11.13
C LEU A 340 -15.43 8.73 -9.70
N THR A 341 -14.70 9.23 -8.73
CA THR A 341 -14.98 9.04 -7.31
C THR A 341 -15.00 10.38 -6.60
N ILE A 342 -16.02 10.61 -5.78
CA ILE A 342 -16.07 11.71 -4.81
C ILE A 342 -16.05 11.13 -3.40
N GLU A 343 -15.21 11.71 -2.53
CA GLU A 343 -15.10 11.35 -1.13
C GLU A 343 -15.19 12.59 -0.25
N LEU A 344 -16.03 12.51 0.78
CA LEU A 344 -16.17 13.50 1.83
C LEU A 344 -15.69 12.85 3.12
N SER A 345 -14.72 13.47 3.80
CA SER A 345 -14.23 12.93 5.05
C SER A 345 -14.11 14.00 6.15
N ARG A 346 -14.25 13.54 7.38
CA ARG A 346 -13.90 14.27 8.59
C ARG A 346 -12.74 13.56 9.24
N VAL A 347 -11.65 14.28 9.39
CA VAL A 347 -10.38 13.77 9.94
C VAL A 347 -10.11 14.48 11.27
N VAL A 348 -9.77 13.69 12.28
CA VAL A 348 -9.18 14.16 13.53
C VAL A 348 -7.75 13.66 13.53
N SER A 349 -6.80 14.58 13.42
CA SER A 349 -5.37 14.28 13.45
C SER A 349 -4.77 14.54 14.82
N LEU A 350 -3.46 14.40 14.94
CA LEU A 350 -2.73 14.78 16.17
C LEU A 350 -2.86 16.27 16.48
N THR A 351 -2.93 17.12 15.46
CA THR A 351 -2.83 18.58 15.59
C THR A 351 -4.16 19.30 15.40
N GLN A 352 -5.04 18.79 14.55
CA GLN A 352 -6.25 19.51 14.13
C GLN A 352 -7.44 18.60 13.79
N THR A 353 -8.56 19.23 13.46
CA THR A 353 -9.72 18.55 12.89
C THR A 353 -10.09 19.24 11.58
N SER A 354 -10.14 18.49 10.50
CA SER A 354 -10.48 18.99 9.17
C SER A 354 -11.71 18.28 8.60
N ASN A 355 -12.37 18.93 7.63
CA ASN A 355 -13.28 18.27 6.71
C ASN A 355 -12.66 18.35 5.32
N GLU A 356 -12.61 17.24 4.63
CA GLU A 356 -11.96 17.11 3.34
C GLU A 356 -12.98 16.75 2.27
N VAL A 357 -12.75 17.27 1.07
CA VAL A 357 -13.48 16.90 -0.15
C VAL A 357 -12.45 16.50 -1.18
N ARG A 358 -12.60 15.30 -1.73
CA ARG A 358 -11.72 14.76 -2.75
C ARG A 358 -12.53 14.36 -3.97
N LEU A 359 -11.99 14.65 -5.14
CA LEU A 359 -12.51 14.20 -6.42
C LEU A 359 -11.40 13.52 -7.20
N GLN A 360 -11.62 12.29 -7.61
CA GLN A 360 -10.61 11.52 -8.34
C GLN A 360 -11.19 10.98 -9.64
N TRP A 361 -10.42 11.11 -10.70
CA TRP A 361 -10.58 10.32 -11.91
C TRP A 361 -9.51 9.24 -11.94
N SER A 362 -9.88 8.01 -12.23
CA SER A 362 -8.95 6.90 -12.35
C SER A 362 -9.25 6.02 -13.56
N ALA A 363 -8.21 5.45 -14.16
CA ALA A 363 -8.34 4.59 -15.32
C ALA A 363 -7.30 3.48 -15.36
N VAL A 364 -7.60 2.41 -16.11
CA VAL A 364 -6.69 1.32 -16.44
C VAL A 364 -6.51 1.28 -17.96
N VAL A 365 -5.26 1.32 -18.38
CA VAL A 365 -4.86 1.16 -19.78
C VAL A 365 -4.17 -0.21 -19.90
N PRO A 366 -4.68 -1.13 -20.75
CA PRO A 366 -4.10 -2.46 -20.95
C PRO A 366 -2.82 -2.41 -21.76
#